data_482f6ae4752d8703c6b1bda79b226afa
#
_entry.id   482f6ae4752d8703c6b1bda79b226afa
#
_cell.length_a   1.000
_cell.length_b   1.000
_cell.length_c   1.000
_cell.angle_alpha   90.00
_cell.angle_beta   90.00
_cell.angle_gamma   90.00
#
_symmetry.space_group_name_H-M   'P 1'
#
loop_
_entity.id
_entity.type
_entity.pdbx_description
1 polymer ?
#
loop_
_entity_poly.entity_id
_entity_poly.type
_entity_poly.pdbx_seq_one_letter_code
_entity_poly.pdbx_strand_id
1 'polypeptide(L)'
;MQELFITADDRTGALEIGGIVANTQFSVPVGPEAKSDICCVVDTCSRHLHPEEAKRIVFEKHLREARFHCHKIDSGLRGNWPYEIEALNELGHDVALIPSYPDAGRRCDGGVVYIQDVPVLESPFGQDPLTAPCSSRPDEVI
;
A
#
# COMPACT_ATOMS: atom_id res chain seq x y z
N MET A 1 14.48 13.16 12.79
CA MET A 1 13.70 11.93 12.54
C MET A 1 12.33 12.36 12.02
N GLN A 2 11.92 11.87 10.86
CA GLN A 2 10.60 12.14 10.28
C GLN A 2 9.50 11.50 11.15
N GLU A 3 8.34 12.15 11.28
CA GLU A 3 7.25 11.60 12.10
C GLU A 3 6.53 10.44 11.40
N LEU A 4 6.16 10.62 10.12
CA LEU A 4 5.47 9.62 9.33
C LEU A 4 6.05 9.54 7.91
N PHE A 5 6.48 8.36 7.52
CA PHE A 5 6.90 8.07 6.15
C PHE A 5 5.92 7.13 5.47
N ILE A 6 5.43 7.52 4.31
CA ILE A 6 4.45 6.74 3.55
C ILE A 6 5.03 6.42 2.18
N THR A 7 4.89 5.17 1.75
CA THR A 7 5.02 4.76 0.35
C THR A 7 3.67 4.31 -0.19
N ALA A 8 3.49 4.36 -1.50
CA ALA A 8 2.30 3.85 -2.18
C ALA A 8 2.73 3.15 -3.48
N ASP A 9 2.07 2.05 -3.80
CA ASP A 9 2.38 1.23 -4.96
C ASP A 9 2.01 1.89 -6.30
N ASP A 10 1.10 2.89 -6.26
CA ASP A 10 0.72 3.68 -7.43
C ASP A 10 0.44 5.14 -7.09
N ARG A 11 0.39 5.97 -8.15
CA ARG A 11 0.17 7.42 -8.06
C ARG A 11 -1.19 7.79 -7.47
N THR A 12 -2.24 7.07 -7.83
CA THR A 12 -3.60 7.36 -7.35
C THR A 12 -3.67 7.12 -5.84
N GLY A 13 -3.15 5.97 -5.38
CA GLY A 13 -3.05 5.66 -3.95
C GLY A 13 -2.16 6.65 -3.20
N ALA A 14 -1.06 7.10 -3.81
CA ALA A 14 -0.19 8.10 -3.21
C ALA A 14 -0.90 9.45 -3.00
N LEU A 15 -1.64 9.92 -3.99
CA LEU A 15 -2.42 11.16 -3.89
C LEU A 15 -3.58 11.02 -2.90
N GLU A 16 -4.27 9.88 -2.89
CA GLU A 16 -5.36 9.58 -1.97
C GLU A 16 -4.89 9.65 -0.51
N ILE A 17 -3.86 8.88 -0.16
CA ILE A 17 -3.36 8.86 1.24
C ILE A 17 -2.74 10.21 1.62
N GLY A 18 -2.07 10.89 0.69
CA GLY A 18 -1.55 12.24 0.91
C GLY A 18 -2.66 13.24 1.22
N GLY A 19 -3.78 13.17 0.50
CA GLY A 19 -4.96 14.00 0.74
C GLY A 19 -5.65 13.70 2.07
N ILE A 20 -5.70 12.43 2.49
CA ILE A 20 -6.28 12.02 3.78
C ILE A 20 -5.44 12.54 4.96
N VAL A 21 -4.11 12.47 4.84
CA VAL A 21 -3.19 12.88 5.92
C VAL A 21 -3.02 14.39 5.97
N ALA A 22 -3.09 15.08 4.83
CA ALA A 22 -2.97 16.54 4.78
C ALA A 22 -4.14 17.22 5.52
N ASN A 23 -3.85 18.33 6.17
CA ASN A 23 -4.86 19.13 6.87
C ASN A 23 -4.51 20.62 6.79
N THR A 24 -5.26 21.47 7.48
CA THR A 24 -5.06 22.92 7.47
C THR A 24 -3.77 23.38 8.17
N GLN A 25 -3.11 22.51 8.93
CA GLN A 25 -1.91 22.85 9.69
C GLN A 25 -0.62 22.52 8.94
N PHE A 26 -0.63 21.50 8.07
CA PHE A 26 0.53 21.14 7.27
C PHE A 26 0.15 20.54 5.91
N SER A 27 1.03 20.73 4.95
CA SER A 27 0.95 20.09 3.64
C SER A 27 1.74 18.78 3.60
N VAL A 28 1.30 17.83 2.78
CA VAL A 28 1.97 16.56 2.57
C VAL A 28 2.52 16.52 1.13
N PRO A 29 3.83 16.61 0.94
CA PRO A 29 4.43 16.39 -0.38
C PRO A 29 4.18 14.98 -0.88
N VAL A 30 3.78 14.84 -2.15
CA VAL A 30 3.52 13.55 -2.81
C VAL A 30 4.32 13.48 -4.11
N GLY A 31 5.06 12.41 -4.32
CA GLY A 31 5.81 12.17 -5.55
C GLY A 31 6.95 11.16 -5.38
N PRO A 32 7.67 10.80 -6.46
CA PRO A 32 8.68 9.74 -6.42
C PRO A 32 9.87 10.06 -5.51
N GLU A 33 10.18 11.34 -5.30
CA GLU A 33 11.28 11.83 -4.46
C GLU A 33 10.79 12.80 -3.37
N ALA A 34 9.54 12.64 -2.92
CA ALA A 34 8.96 13.50 -1.89
C ALA A 34 9.76 13.45 -0.59
N LYS A 35 9.95 14.61 0.04
CA LYS A 35 10.68 14.78 1.30
C LYS A 35 9.96 15.77 2.21
N SER A 36 9.97 15.48 3.51
CA SER A 36 9.44 16.35 4.55
C SER A 36 9.96 15.87 5.90
N ASP A 37 10.06 16.76 6.86
CA ASP A 37 10.42 16.40 8.24
C ASP A 37 9.21 15.89 9.03
N ILE A 38 7.98 16.18 8.59
CA ILE A 38 6.76 15.75 9.23
C ILE A 38 6.19 14.51 8.55
N CYS A 39 5.67 14.68 7.33
CA CYS A 39 5.08 13.59 6.56
C CYS A 39 5.29 13.81 5.06
N CYS A 40 5.61 12.75 4.33
CA CYS A 40 5.58 12.74 2.87
C CYS A 40 5.10 11.39 2.35
N VAL A 41 4.62 11.38 1.12
CA VAL A 41 4.22 10.15 0.41
C VAL A 41 5.10 9.97 -0.81
N VAL A 42 5.78 8.84 -0.87
CA VAL A 42 6.58 8.43 -2.02
C VAL A 42 5.79 7.46 -2.89
N ASP A 43 5.51 7.85 -4.13
CA ASP A 43 4.97 6.96 -5.15
C ASP A 43 6.10 6.06 -5.66
N THR A 44 6.02 4.78 -5.36
CA THR A 44 7.02 3.77 -5.78
C THR A 44 6.80 3.29 -7.20
N CYS A 45 5.62 3.52 -7.77
CA CYS A 45 5.20 3.00 -9.08
C CYS A 45 5.41 1.48 -9.21
N SER A 46 5.28 0.74 -8.10
CA SER A 46 5.70 -0.67 -8.01
C SER A 46 4.62 -1.68 -8.41
N ARG A 47 3.36 -1.26 -8.52
CA ARG A 47 2.21 -2.15 -8.75
C ARG A 47 2.40 -3.12 -9.92
N HIS A 48 2.96 -2.65 -11.02
CA HIS A 48 3.10 -3.42 -12.27
C HIS A 48 4.54 -3.85 -12.58
N LEU A 49 5.45 -3.68 -11.63
CA LEU A 49 6.83 -4.14 -11.76
C LEU A 49 6.94 -5.66 -11.52
N HIS A 50 8.08 -6.22 -11.88
CA HIS A 50 8.42 -7.57 -11.45
C HIS A 50 8.48 -7.61 -9.91
N PRO A 51 8.00 -8.69 -9.26
CA PRO A 51 7.91 -8.78 -7.80
C PRO A 51 9.21 -8.44 -7.04
N GLU A 52 10.34 -8.98 -7.48
CA GLU A 52 11.64 -8.71 -6.88
C GLU A 52 12.09 -7.25 -7.00
N GLU A 53 11.71 -6.59 -8.08
CA GLU A 53 11.99 -5.16 -8.27
C GLU A 53 11.11 -4.30 -7.36
N ALA A 54 9.82 -4.62 -7.26
CA ALA A 54 8.90 -3.97 -6.33
C ALA A 54 9.39 -4.09 -4.89
N LYS A 55 9.76 -5.31 -4.46
CA LYS A 55 10.33 -5.60 -3.16
C LYS A 55 11.58 -4.75 -2.89
N ARG A 56 12.53 -4.73 -3.82
CA ARG A 56 13.77 -3.95 -3.70
C ARG A 56 13.51 -2.45 -3.53
N ILE A 57 12.58 -1.89 -4.33
CA ILE A 57 12.25 -0.47 -4.25
C ILE A 57 11.66 -0.12 -2.88
N VAL A 58 10.70 -0.90 -2.39
CA VAL A 58 10.10 -0.67 -1.08
C VAL A 58 11.13 -0.81 0.02
N PHE A 59 11.97 -1.84 -0.01
CA PHE A 59 13.08 -2.01 0.91
C PHE A 59 13.98 -0.77 0.97
N GLU A 60 14.49 -0.31 -0.18
CA GLU A 60 15.38 0.85 -0.28
C GLU A 60 14.73 2.15 0.23
N LYS A 61 13.44 2.37 -0.10
CA LYS A 61 12.72 3.57 0.36
C LYS A 61 12.51 3.57 1.87
N HIS A 62 12.24 2.41 2.48
CA HIS A 62 11.99 2.27 3.92
C HIS A 62 13.27 2.15 4.78
N LEU A 63 14.47 2.19 4.20
CA LEU A 63 15.72 2.42 4.95
C LEU A 63 15.78 3.81 5.60
N ARG A 64 14.87 4.70 5.24
CA ARG A 64 14.75 6.05 5.83
C ARG A 64 14.33 5.95 7.29
N GLU A 65 14.95 6.78 8.14
CA GLU A 65 14.53 6.90 9.54
C GLU A 65 13.22 7.69 9.67
N ALA A 66 12.19 7.04 10.18
CA ALA A 66 10.92 7.64 10.55
C ALA A 66 10.36 6.97 11.80
N ARG A 67 9.55 7.71 12.57
CA ARG A 67 8.88 7.16 13.74
C ARG A 67 7.83 6.12 13.38
N PHE A 68 7.08 6.40 12.32
CA PHE A 68 6.07 5.50 11.76
C PHE A 68 6.29 5.29 10.27
N HIS A 69 6.16 4.06 9.84
CA HIS A 69 6.16 3.66 8.44
C HIS A 69 4.77 3.19 8.02
N CYS A 70 4.36 3.58 6.83
CA CYS A 70 3.12 3.12 6.21
C CYS A 70 3.39 2.76 4.75
N HIS A 71 2.76 1.71 4.27
CA HIS A 71 2.77 1.36 2.85
C HIS A 71 1.33 1.23 2.37
N LYS A 72 0.93 2.08 1.40
CA LYS A 72 -0.41 2.09 0.82
C LYS A 72 -0.46 1.12 -0.36
N ILE A 73 -1.21 0.07 -0.19
CA ILE A 73 -1.48 -0.93 -1.22
C ILE A 73 -2.82 -0.67 -1.92
N ASP A 74 -3.07 -1.36 -3.04
CA ASP A 74 -4.36 -1.35 -3.70
C ASP A 74 -5.46 -1.95 -2.83
N SER A 75 -6.60 -1.27 -2.71
CA SER A 75 -7.74 -1.75 -1.93
C SER A 75 -8.42 -3.00 -2.52
N GLY A 76 -8.12 -3.33 -3.78
CA GLY A 76 -8.54 -4.56 -4.46
C GLY A 76 -7.46 -5.66 -4.44
N LEU A 77 -6.40 -5.50 -3.64
CA LEU A 77 -5.30 -6.48 -3.50
C LEU A 77 -4.56 -6.78 -4.80
N ARG A 78 -4.56 -5.87 -5.78
CA ARG A 78 -3.74 -5.99 -6.99
C ARG A 78 -2.29 -5.63 -6.68
N GLY A 79 -1.39 -6.12 -7.51
CA GLY A 79 0.02 -5.74 -7.47
C GLY A 79 0.88 -6.61 -6.56
N ASN A 80 1.98 -6.03 -6.12
CA ASN A 80 3.10 -6.74 -5.49
C ASN A 80 3.08 -6.68 -3.96
N TRP A 81 1.95 -6.31 -3.33
CA TRP A 81 1.86 -6.10 -1.89
C TRP A 81 2.42 -7.25 -1.02
N PRO A 82 2.36 -8.56 -1.38
CA PRO A 82 2.98 -9.60 -0.57
C PRO A 82 4.50 -9.46 -0.50
N TYR A 83 5.15 -9.19 -1.63
CA TYR A 83 6.61 -8.97 -1.72
C TYR A 83 7.02 -7.65 -1.06
N GLU A 84 6.16 -6.65 -1.11
CA GLU A 84 6.36 -5.35 -0.47
C GLU A 84 6.26 -5.46 1.05
N ILE A 85 5.35 -6.30 1.58
CA ILE A 85 5.30 -6.66 3.01
C ILE A 85 6.56 -7.42 3.41
N GLU A 86 7.01 -8.38 2.59
CA GLU A 86 8.24 -9.11 2.86
C GLU A 86 9.45 -8.16 2.98
N ALA A 87 9.55 -7.13 2.13
CA ALA A 87 10.57 -6.10 2.25
C ALA A 87 10.54 -5.37 3.59
N LEU A 88 9.35 -5.03 4.08
CA LEU A 88 9.18 -4.37 5.39
C LEU A 88 9.57 -5.30 6.55
N ASN A 89 9.20 -6.58 6.47
CA ASN A 89 9.59 -7.58 7.47
C ASN A 89 11.12 -7.80 7.50
N GLU A 90 11.78 -7.81 6.35
CA GLU A 90 13.26 -7.91 6.28
C GLU A 90 13.97 -6.71 6.92
N LEU A 91 13.35 -5.54 6.93
CA LEU A 91 13.82 -4.36 7.66
C LEU A 91 13.56 -4.42 9.16
N GLY A 92 12.89 -5.47 9.65
CA GLY A 92 12.58 -5.67 11.06
C GLY A 92 11.30 -4.95 11.52
N HIS A 93 10.44 -4.51 10.60
CA HIS A 93 9.15 -3.95 10.97
C HIS A 93 8.13 -5.04 11.28
N ASP A 94 7.35 -4.85 12.35
CA ASP A 94 6.11 -5.59 12.56
C ASP A 94 5.03 -4.94 11.69
N VAL A 95 4.43 -5.72 10.78
CA VAL A 95 3.47 -5.21 9.80
C VAL A 95 2.03 -5.53 10.19
N ALA A 96 1.19 -4.51 10.31
CA ALA A 96 -0.26 -4.66 10.43
C ALA A 96 -0.91 -4.44 9.05
N LEU A 97 -1.45 -5.50 8.45
CA LEU A 97 -2.19 -5.41 7.19
C LEU A 97 -3.67 -5.11 7.44
N ILE A 98 -4.16 -3.99 6.89
CA ILE A 98 -5.54 -3.54 7.01
C ILE A 98 -6.16 -3.44 5.60
N PRO A 99 -6.61 -4.55 5.00
CA PRO A 99 -7.12 -4.58 3.64
C PRO A 99 -8.59 -4.15 3.59
N SER A 100 -8.87 -2.92 4.04
CA SER A 100 -10.24 -2.41 4.19
C SER A 100 -10.29 -0.91 3.90
N TYR A 101 -11.30 -0.50 3.14
CA TYR A 101 -11.64 0.90 2.89
C TYR A 101 -13.18 1.03 2.80
N PRO A 102 -13.87 1.08 3.94
CA PRO A 102 -15.34 0.99 3.99
C PRO A 102 -16.06 2.07 3.17
N ASP A 103 -15.57 3.31 3.23
CA ASP A 103 -16.16 4.43 2.48
C ASP A 103 -16.14 4.21 0.96
N ALA A 104 -15.25 3.37 0.46
CA ALA A 104 -15.17 2.96 -0.94
C ALA A 104 -15.80 1.57 -1.20
N GLY A 105 -16.53 1.02 -0.23
CA GLY A 105 -17.16 -0.29 -0.37
C GLY A 105 -16.19 -1.47 -0.32
N ARG A 106 -14.99 -1.30 0.29
CA ARG A 106 -14.01 -2.36 0.49
C ARG A 106 -14.00 -2.74 1.95
N ARG A 107 -14.29 -3.99 2.25
CA ARG A 107 -14.27 -4.50 3.63
C ARG A 107 -13.53 -5.82 3.73
N CYS A 108 -12.99 -6.09 4.88
CA CYS A 108 -12.46 -7.40 5.23
C CYS A 108 -13.35 -7.99 6.34
N ASP A 109 -13.93 -9.15 6.09
CA ASP A 109 -14.81 -9.83 7.02
C ASP A 109 -14.45 -11.32 7.07
N GLY A 110 -14.20 -11.83 8.29
CA GLY A 110 -13.74 -13.20 8.48
C GLY A 110 -12.47 -13.57 7.68
N GLY A 111 -11.59 -12.59 7.43
CA GLY A 111 -10.37 -12.77 6.64
C GLY A 111 -10.58 -12.69 5.12
N VAL A 112 -11.81 -12.54 4.64
CA VAL A 112 -12.12 -12.39 3.21
C VAL A 112 -12.29 -10.92 2.86
N VAL A 113 -11.63 -10.47 1.79
CA VAL A 113 -11.77 -9.11 1.26
C VAL A 113 -12.87 -9.07 0.23
N TYR A 114 -13.79 -8.12 0.41
CA TYR A 114 -14.95 -7.90 -0.44
C TYR A 114 -14.90 -6.53 -1.11
N ILE A 115 -15.37 -6.50 -2.35
CA ILE A 115 -15.66 -5.29 -3.12
C ILE A 115 -17.19 -5.24 -3.32
N GLN A 116 -17.86 -4.31 -2.62
CA GLN A 116 -19.33 -4.19 -2.69
C GLN A 116 -20.04 -5.55 -2.55
N ASP A 117 -19.74 -6.26 -1.46
CA ASP A 117 -20.31 -7.57 -1.10
C ASP A 117 -19.90 -8.78 -1.97
N VAL A 118 -19.02 -8.59 -2.94
CA VAL A 118 -18.46 -9.66 -3.78
C VAL A 118 -17.01 -9.93 -3.35
N PRO A 119 -16.59 -11.19 -3.13
CA PRO A 119 -15.18 -11.51 -2.87
C PRO A 119 -14.28 -10.92 -3.95
N VAL A 120 -13.11 -10.40 -3.57
CA VAL A 120 -12.27 -9.61 -4.50
C VAL A 120 -11.89 -10.38 -5.77
N LEU A 121 -11.66 -11.70 -5.69
CA LEU A 121 -11.39 -12.54 -6.88
C LEU A 121 -12.57 -12.63 -7.85
N GLU A 122 -13.79 -12.56 -7.35
CA GLU A 122 -15.00 -12.62 -8.17
C GLU A 122 -15.44 -11.24 -8.68
N SER A 123 -14.82 -10.19 -8.17
CA SER A 123 -15.06 -8.80 -8.56
C SER A 123 -14.32 -8.44 -9.86
N PRO A 124 -14.57 -7.25 -10.45
CA PRO A 124 -13.79 -6.75 -11.56
C PRO A 124 -12.28 -6.68 -11.32
N PHE A 125 -11.82 -6.57 -10.06
CA PHE A 125 -10.41 -6.61 -9.70
C PHE A 125 -9.77 -7.98 -9.98
N GLY A 126 -10.53 -9.07 -9.78
CA GLY A 126 -10.10 -10.43 -10.13
C GLY A 126 -9.92 -10.66 -11.64
N GLN A 127 -10.44 -9.75 -12.46
CA GLN A 127 -10.31 -9.78 -13.93
C GLN A 127 -9.21 -8.84 -14.45
N ASP A 128 -8.43 -8.21 -13.58
CA ASP A 128 -7.34 -7.33 -14.00
C ASP A 128 -6.30 -8.12 -14.83
N PRO A 129 -6.01 -7.69 -16.08
CA PRO A 129 -5.17 -8.47 -16.96
C PRO A 129 -3.68 -8.42 -16.61
N LEU A 130 -3.26 -7.50 -15.76
CA LEU A 130 -1.86 -7.26 -15.43
C LEU A 130 -1.47 -7.79 -14.04
N THR A 131 -2.28 -7.50 -13.05
CA THR A 131 -1.91 -7.73 -11.64
C THR A 131 -3.13 -8.14 -10.79
N ALA A 132 -3.97 -9.03 -11.32
CA ALA A 132 -5.11 -9.54 -10.55
C ALA A 132 -4.69 -10.06 -9.16
N PRO A 133 -5.52 -9.89 -8.12
CA PRO A 133 -5.26 -10.49 -6.83
C PRO A 133 -5.19 -12.02 -6.94
N CYS A 134 -4.31 -12.63 -6.16
CA CYS A 134 -4.13 -14.10 -6.17
C CYS A 134 -5.07 -14.82 -5.20
N SER A 135 -5.61 -14.13 -4.20
CA SER A 135 -6.62 -14.66 -3.27
C SER A 135 -7.54 -13.55 -2.78
N SER A 136 -8.76 -13.91 -2.38
CA SER A 136 -9.63 -13.04 -1.58
C SER A 136 -9.25 -13.04 -0.10
N ARG A 137 -8.32 -13.90 0.31
CA ARG A 137 -7.85 -14.07 1.68
C ARG A 137 -6.36 -13.71 1.77
N PRO A 138 -6.02 -12.51 2.25
CA PRO A 138 -4.61 -12.10 2.38
C PRO A 138 -3.78 -13.04 3.26
N ASP A 139 -4.38 -13.64 4.30
CA ASP A 139 -3.75 -14.59 5.21
C ASP A 139 -3.34 -15.93 4.55
N GLU A 140 -3.78 -16.19 3.33
CA GLU A 140 -3.33 -17.34 2.53
C GLU A 140 -2.13 -17.03 1.63
N VAL A 141 -1.72 -15.76 1.56
CA VAL A 141 -0.71 -15.27 0.61
C VAL A 141 0.60 -14.91 1.31
N ILE A 142 0.54 -14.49 2.59
CA ILE A 142 1.68 -14.06 3.41
C ILE A 142 1.90 -14.98 4.60
#